data_2a1214870660b33ac6886e270dd36095
#
_entry.id   2a1214870660b33ac6886e270dd36095
#
_cell.length_a   1.000
_cell.length_b   1.000
_cell.length_c   1.000
_cell.angle_alpha   90.00
_cell.angle_beta   90.00
_cell.angle_gamma   90.00
#
_symmetry.space_group_name_H-M   'P 1'
#
loop_
_entity.id
_entity.type
_entity.pdbx_description
1 polymer ?
#
loop_
_entity_poly.entity_id
_entity_poly.type
_entity_poly.pdbx_seq_one_letter_code
_entity_poly.pdbx_strand_id
1 'polypeptide(L)'
;NLVTLIKDNINLIKELDTTIIINFNSNKLEIILNSDGEQLSRVFFNLIKNSIESIQDKKLDNINFKGIIDITLNDSTSDMNFVIVDNGLGFGAFTGNLKDILNPYFTTKKKGTGLGLAIVNKIINDHNGTIDFIPIEDGAKINIIFIK
;
A
#
# COMPACT_ATOMS: atom_id res chain seq x y z
N ASN A 1 13.28 -11.49 -5.47
CA ASN A 1 12.07 -12.22 -5.03
C ASN A 1 11.15 -11.26 -4.27
N LEU A 2 10.00 -10.95 -4.86
CA LEU A 2 9.05 -10.01 -4.26
C LEU A 2 8.33 -10.56 -3.03
N VAL A 3 8.10 -11.86 -2.97
CA VAL A 3 7.46 -12.48 -1.79
C VAL A 3 8.31 -12.24 -0.54
N THR A 4 9.62 -12.45 -0.64
CA THR A 4 10.56 -12.17 0.44
C THR A 4 10.58 -10.68 0.78
N LEU A 5 10.70 -9.83 -0.24
CA LEU A 5 10.78 -8.38 -0.06
C LEU A 5 9.54 -7.82 0.68
N ILE A 6 8.33 -8.28 0.33
CA ILE A 6 7.10 -7.85 0.99
C ILE A 6 7.07 -8.35 2.44
N LYS A 7 7.42 -9.62 2.69
CA LYS A 7 7.49 -10.17 4.05
C LYS A 7 8.46 -9.41 4.94
N ASP A 8 9.62 -9.03 4.42
CA ASP A 8 10.63 -8.27 5.17
C ASP A 8 10.10 -6.87 5.53
N ASN A 9 9.40 -6.21 4.60
CA ASN A 9 8.75 -4.93 4.88
C ASN A 9 7.63 -5.06 5.93
N ILE A 10 6.81 -6.11 5.85
CA ILE A 10 5.77 -6.38 6.86
C ILE A 10 6.40 -6.60 8.23
N ASN A 11 7.46 -7.40 8.32
CA ASN A 11 8.14 -7.68 9.58
C ASN A 11 8.75 -6.42 10.21
N LEU A 12 9.29 -5.54 9.38
CA LEU A 12 9.87 -4.27 9.84
C LEU A 12 8.77 -3.32 10.36
N ILE A 13 7.67 -3.20 9.64
CA ILE A 13 6.66 -2.16 9.88
C ILE A 13 5.63 -2.55 10.93
N LYS A 14 5.35 -3.84 11.13
CA LYS A 14 4.39 -4.33 12.13
C LYS A 14 4.74 -3.90 13.57
N GLU A 15 6.01 -3.58 13.83
CA GLU A 15 6.45 -3.06 15.12
C GLU A 15 5.89 -1.65 15.42
N LEU A 16 5.43 -0.91 14.40
CA LEU A 16 4.84 0.43 14.59
C LEU A 16 3.49 0.36 15.29
N ASP A 17 2.72 -0.70 15.07
CA ASP A 17 1.47 -0.95 15.78
C ASP A 17 1.17 -2.46 15.80
N THR A 18 1.47 -3.08 16.92
CA THR A 18 1.30 -4.54 17.10
C THR A 18 -0.17 -4.98 17.24
N THR A 19 -1.10 -4.02 17.33
CA THR A 19 -2.54 -4.30 17.44
C THR A 19 -3.21 -4.47 16.08
N ILE A 20 -2.53 -4.07 15.00
CA ILE A 20 -3.05 -4.20 13.63
C ILE A 20 -2.68 -5.59 13.09
N ILE A 21 -3.67 -6.26 12.52
CA ILE A 21 -3.48 -7.55 11.86
C ILE A 21 -3.07 -7.30 10.42
N ILE A 22 -1.91 -7.83 10.00
CA ILE A 22 -1.44 -7.77 8.62
C ILE A 22 -1.39 -9.17 8.04
N ASN A 23 -2.25 -9.45 7.07
CA ASN A 23 -2.28 -10.71 6.35
C ASN A 23 -1.57 -10.57 5.00
N PHE A 24 -0.77 -11.56 4.63
CA PHE A 24 -0.11 -11.62 3.34
C PHE A 24 -0.33 -12.96 2.66
N ASN A 25 -0.86 -12.92 1.44
CA ASN A 25 -1.09 -14.08 0.60
C ASN A 25 -0.40 -13.91 -0.75
N SER A 26 0.19 -14.99 -1.25
CA SER A 26 0.78 -15.05 -2.58
C SER A 26 0.38 -16.36 -3.26
N ASN A 27 0.10 -16.31 -4.56
CA ASN A 27 -0.21 -17.51 -5.34
C ASN A 27 1.01 -18.38 -5.67
N LYS A 28 2.22 -17.89 -5.39
CA LYS A 28 3.48 -18.62 -5.54
C LYS A 28 4.41 -18.37 -4.36
N LEU A 29 5.27 -19.34 -4.06
CA LEU A 29 6.28 -19.21 -3.00
C LEU A 29 7.39 -18.22 -3.35
N GLU A 30 7.69 -18.10 -4.64
CA GLU A 30 8.68 -17.17 -5.17
C GLU A 30 8.13 -16.46 -6.41
N ILE A 31 8.31 -15.15 -6.45
CA ILE A 31 7.96 -14.32 -7.60
C ILE A 31 9.15 -13.41 -7.89
N ILE A 32 9.78 -13.63 -9.03
CA ILE A 32 10.97 -12.89 -9.45
C ILE A 32 10.55 -11.79 -10.41
N LEU A 33 10.91 -10.57 -10.08
CA LEU A 33 10.82 -9.41 -10.95
C LEU A 33 12.22 -8.83 -11.14
N ASN A 34 12.57 -8.56 -12.39
CA ASN A 34 13.81 -7.82 -12.70
C ASN A 34 13.57 -6.33 -12.39
N SER A 35 14.04 -5.90 -11.24
CA SER A 35 13.70 -4.59 -10.69
C SER A 35 14.74 -4.12 -9.68
N ASP A 36 14.70 -2.83 -9.35
CA ASP A 36 15.43 -2.28 -8.21
C ASP A 36 14.71 -2.63 -6.90
N GLY A 37 15.30 -3.57 -6.15
CA GLY A 37 14.72 -4.06 -4.89
C GLY A 37 14.61 -2.99 -3.80
N GLU A 38 15.56 -2.03 -3.74
CA GLU A 38 15.50 -0.94 -2.76
C GLU A 38 14.33 0.01 -3.08
N GLN A 39 14.16 0.35 -4.35
CA GLN A 39 13.05 1.19 -4.77
C GLN A 39 11.69 0.52 -4.52
N LEU A 40 11.55 -0.77 -4.87
CA LEU A 40 10.31 -1.49 -4.59
C LEU A 40 10.06 -1.68 -3.10
N SER A 41 11.10 -1.86 -2.28
CA SER A 41 10.96 -1.87 -0.82
C SER A 41 10.36 -0.55 -0.32
N ARG A 42 10.80 0.59 -0.85
CA ARG A 42 10.21 1.90 -0.51
C ARG A 42 8.74 2.00 -0.90
N VAL A 43 8.35 1.43 -2.03
CA VAL A 43 6.93 1.36 -2.44
C VAL A 43 6.11 0.60 -1.40
N PHE A 44 6.49 -0.64 -1.10
CA PHE A 44 5.72 -1.48 -0.16
C PHE A 44 5.71 -0.88 1.24
N PHE A 45 6.84 -0.39 1.72
CA PHE A 45 6.93 0.29 3.01
C PHE A 45 5.97 1.48 3.11
N ASN A 46 5.98 2.37 2.11
CA ASN A 46 5.12 3.56 2.11
C ASN A 46 3.62 3.19 2.09
N LEU A 47 3.24 2.20 1.28
CA LEU A 47 1.84 1.78 1.18
C LEU A 47 1.34 1.15 2.49
N ILE A 48 2.11 0.25 3.09
CA ILE A 48 1.74 -0.39 4.35
C ILE A 48 1.71 0.64 5.49
N LYS A 49 2.69 1.54 5.54
CA LYS A 49 2.72 2.64 6.52
C LYS A 49 1.49 3.53 6.40
N ASN A 50 1.10 3.92 5.19
CA ASN A 50 -0.10 4.72 4.97
C ASN A 50 -1.37 4.01 5.47
N SER A 51 -1.48 2.71 5.24
CA SER A 51 -2.59 1.90 5.75
C SER A 51 -2.62 1.86 7.29
N ILE A 52 -1.46 1.68 7.94
CA ILE A 52 -1.34 1.71 9.40
C ILE A 52 -1.79 3.07 9.95
N GLU A 53 -1.29 4.17 9.38
CA GLU A 53 -1.65 5.52 9.82
C GLU A 53 -3.15 5.80 9.64
N SER A 54 -3.74 5.36 8.53
CA SER A 54 -5.19 5.47 8.28
C SER A 54 -6.02 4.72 9.32
N ILE A 55 -5.57 3.53 9.74
CA ILE A 55 -6.20 2.76 10.80
C ILE A 55 -6.01 3.45 12.17
N GLN A 56 -4.83 3.97 12.46
CA GLN A 56 -4.56 4.68 13.71
C GLN A 56 -5.44 5.93 13.83
N ASP A 57 -5.62 6.68 12.75
CA ASP A 57 -6.52 7.85 12.73
C ASP A 57 -7.98 7.43 13.00
N LYS A 58 -8.44 6.31 12.43
CA LYS A 58 -9.76 5.76 12.71
C LYS A 58 -9.94 5.32 14.16
N LYS A 59 -8.90 4.81 14.80
CA LYS A 59 -8.90 4.43 16.21
C LYS A 59 -9.05 5.62 17.16
N LEU A 60 -8.74 6.84 16.74
CA LEU A 60 -8.95 8.03 17.57
C LEU A 60 -10.41 8.21 17.95
N ASP A 61 -11.34 7.85 17.05
CA ASP A 61 -12.79 7.93 17.29
C ASP A 61 -13.35 6.63 17.92
N ASN A 62 -12.65 5.52 17.80
CA ASN A 62 -13.02 4.23 18.36
C ASN A 62 -11.80 3.41 18.76
N ILE A 63 -11.40 3.52 20.02
CA ILE A 63 -10.19 2.87 20.56
C ILE A 63 -10.24 1.33 20.48
N ASN A 64 -11.44 0.72 20.45
CA ASN A 64 -11.62 -0.71 20.32
C ASN A 64 -11.66 -1.20 18.87
N PHE A 65 -11.50 -0.30 17.90
CA PHE A 65 -11.49 -0.65 16.50
C PHE A 65 -10.33 -1.61 16.18
N LYS A 66 -10.65 -2.71 15.49
CA LYS A 66 -9.65 -3.70 15.06
C LYS A 66 -9.18 -3.39 13.65
N GLY A 67 -7.96 -2.93 13.53
CA GLY A 67 -7.31 -2.67 12.24
C GLY A 67 -6.88 -3.95 11.55
N ILE A 68 -7.19 -4.05 10.26
CA ILE A 68 -6.80 -5.17 9.40
C ILE A 68 -6.25 -4.62 8.09
N ILE A 69 -5.12 -5.17 7.67
CA ILE A 69 -4.51 -4.93 6.36
C ILE A 69 -4.35 -6.27 5.66
N ASP A 70 -4.96 -6.42 4.51
CA ASP A 70 -4.83 -7.61 3.66
C ASP A 70 -3.98 -7.28 2.43
N ILE A 71 -2.90 -8.00 2.25
CA ILE A 71 -1.97 -7.87 1.13
C ILE A 71 -2.01 -9.14 0.31
N THR A 72 -2.19 -8.99 -1.00
CA THR A 72 -2.19 -10.12 -1.96
C THR A 72 -1.21 -9.85 -3.08
N LEU A 73 -0.42 -10.85 -3.44
CA LEU A 73 0.49 -10.82 -4.57
C LEU A 73 0.17 -12.00 -5.51
N ASN A 74 -0.26 -11.69 -6.72
CA ASN A 74 -0.58 -12.68 -7.74
C ASN A 74 0.34 -12.53 -8.95
N ASP A 75 0.94 -13.62 -9.35
CA ASP A 75 1.80 -13.70 -10.52
C ASP A 75 1.10 -14.52 -11.63
N SER A 76 0.87 -13.87 -12.77
CA SER A 76 0.32 -14.49 -13.99
C SER A 76 1.39 -14.60 -15.07
N THR A 77 1.00 -15.06 -16.26
CA THR A 77 1.90 -15.14 -17.42
C THR A 77 2.23 -13.76 -18.00
N SER A 78 1.32 -12.82 -17.91
CA SER A 78 1.43 -11.48 -18.53
C SER A 78 1.79 -10.36 -17.56
N ASP A 79 1.44 -10.54 -16.30
CA ASP A 79 1.55 -9.48 -15.31
C ASP A 79 1.76 -10.02 -13.90
N MET A 80 2.06 -9.11 -13.01
CA MET A 80 2.11 -9.34 -11.60
C MET A 80 1.27 -8.28 -10.90
N ASN A 81 0.34 -8.73 -10.06
CA ASN A 81 -0.63 -7.88 -9.39
C ASN A 81 -0.41 -7.88 -7.88
N PHE A 82 -0.13 -6.71 -7.32
CA PHE A 82 -0.07 -6.45 -5.89
C PHE A 82 -1.30 -5.66 -5.46
N VAL A 83 -2.02 -6.16 -4.48
CA VAL A 83 -3.20 -5.51 -3.91
C VAL A 83 -3.00 -5.32 -2.42
N ILE A 84 -3.29 -4.13 -1.92
CA ILE A 84 -3.37 -3.83 -0.49
C ILE A 84 -4.75 -3.25 -0.16
N VAL A 85 -5.39 -3.82 0.85
CA VAL A 85 -6.70 -3.39 1.36
C VAL A 85 -6.58 -3.14 2.85
N ASP A 86 -7.03 -1.98 3.32
CA ASP A 86 -7.13 -1.68 4.74
C ASP A 86 -8.56 -1.28 5.12
N ASN A 87 -8.89 -1.40 6.40
CA ASN A 87 -10.16 -0.98 6.96
C ASN A 87 -10.07 0.34 7.74
N GLY A 88 -9.10 1.18 7.39
CA GLY A 88 -8.92 2.53 7.97
C GLY A 88 -9.98 3.54 7.50
N LEU A 89 -9.61 4.82 7.50
CA LEU A 89 -10.50 5.92 7.08
C LEU A 89 -10.79 5.90 5.56
N GLY A 90 -9.92 5.30 4.75
CA GLY A 90 -10.06 5.27 3.31
C GLY A 90 -9.89 6.65 2.66
N PHE A 91 -10.49 6.79 1.47
CA PHE A 91 -10.48 8.04 0.69
C PHE A 91 -11.71 8.91 0.92
N GLY A 92 -12.56 8.57 1.90
CA GLY A 92 -13.92 9.09 2.04
C GLY A 92 -14.05 10.61 2.27
N ALA A 93 -13.01 11.27 2.81
CA ALA A 93 -12.99 12.72 2.96
C ALA A 93 -12.52 13.45 1.68
N PHE A 94 -12.01 12.72 0.70
CA PHE A 94 -11.50 13.26 -0.54
C PHE A 94 -12.60 13.26 -1.61
N THR A 95 -13.01 14.46 -2.06
CA THR A 95 -14.08 14.65 -3.05
C THR A 95 -13.57 14.88 -4.48
N GLY A 96 -12.26 14.97 -4.67
CA GLY A 96 -11.62 15.20 -5.97
C GLY A 96 -11.36 13.91 -6.77
N ASN A 97 -10.56 14.03 -7.83
CA ASN A 97 -10.10 12.87 -8.58
C ASN A 97 -9.06 12.10 -7.76
N LEU A 98 -9.27 10.80 -7.52
CA LEU A 98 -8.36 9.97 -6.74
C LEU A 98 -6.92 9.94 -7.29
N LYS A 99 -6.71 10.17 -8.59
CA LYS A 99 -5.37 10.32 -9.18
C LYS A 99 -4.61 11.54 -8.65
N ASP A 100 -5.29 12.56 -8.14
CA ASP A 100 -4.64 13.73 -7.54
C ASP A 100 -3.90 13.37 -6.23
N ILE A 101 -4.24 12.26 -5.60
CA ILE A 101 -3.51 11.70 -4.44
C ILE A 101 -2.05 11.40 -4.78
N LEU A 102 -1.74 11.15 -6.04
CA LEU A 102 -0.38 10.91 -6.53
C LEU A 102 0.42 12.19 -6.77
N ASN A 103 -0.22 13.36 -6.73
CA ASN A 103 0.47 14.63 -6.94
C ASN A 103 1.45 14.91 -5.79
N PRO A 104 2.65 15.45 -6.09
CA PRO A 104 3.58 15.90 -5.06
C PRO A 104 2.92 16.91 -4.11
N TYR A 105 3.25 16.83 -2.82
CA TYR A 105 2.72 17.65 -1.73
C TYR A 105 1.22 17.50 -1.43
N PHE A 106 0.49 16.62 -2.14
CA PHE A 106 -0.87 16.29 -1.74
C PHE A 106 -0.87 15.47 -0.45
N THR A 107 -1.58 15.94 0.57
CA THR A 107 -1.75 15.22 1.84
C THR A 107 -3.01 15.67 2.56
N THR A 108 -3.72 14.72 3.19
CA THR A 108 -4.80 14.98 4.15
C THR A 108 -4.31 14.93 5.60
N LYS A 109 -3.04 14.61 5.82
CA LYS A 109 -2.42 14.44 7.14
C LYS A 109 -1.78 15.75 7.60
N LYS A 110 -1.99 16.14 8.88
CA LYS A 110 -1.42 17.35 9.47
C LYS A 110 0.12 17.39 9.46
N LYS A 111 0.78 16.21 9.54
CA LYS A 111 2.24 16.06 9.57
C LYS A 111 2.80 15.39 8.30
N GLY A 112 1.96 15.13 7.30
CA GLY A 112 2.39 14.49 6.06
C GLY A 112 3.07 15.48 5.12
N THR A 113 4.12 15.02 4.41
CA THR A 113 4.81 15.83 3.39
C THR A 113 4.07 15.86 2.05
N GLY A 114 3.17 14.89 1.81
CA GLY A 114 2.51 14.69 0.52
C GLY A 114 3.43 14.13 -0.57
N LEU A 115 4.62 13.64 -0.23
CA LEU A 115 5.61 13.11 -1.18
C LEU A 115 5.60 11.59 -1.28
N GLY A 116 5.10 10.86 -0.27
CA GLY A 116 5.17 9.41 -0.22
C GLY A 116 4.52 8.72 -1.42
N LEU A 117 3.28 9.07 -1.76
CA LEU A 117 2.57 8.48 -2.91
C LEU A 117 3.08 9.00 -4.26
N ALA A 118 3.59 10.23 -4.35
CA ALA A 118 4.25 10.72 -5.56
C ALA A 118 5.53 9.93 -5.86
N ILE A 119 6.33 9.62 -4.85
CA ILE A 119 7.51 8.76 -4.97
C ILE A 119 7.11 7.34 -5.37
N VAL A 120 6.09 6.78 -4.75
CA VAL A 120 5.53 5.46 -5.10
C VAL A 120 5.13 5.43 -6.58
N ASN A 121 4.36 6.40 -7.04
CA ASN A 121 3.93 6.48 -8.45
C ASN A 121 5.12 6.54 -9.41
N LYS A 122 6.12 7.37 -9.10
CA LYS A 122 7.33 7.45 -9.93
C LYS A 122 8.04 6.11 -10.01
N ILE A 123 8.29 5.45 -8.89
CA ILE A 123 8.98 4.15 -8.86
C ILE A 123 8.20 3.10 -9.65
N ILE A 124 6.88 3.03 -9.48
CA ILE A 124 6.03 2.08 -10.20
C ILE A 124 6.11 2.32 -11.71
N ASN A 125 6.02 3.57 -12.15
CA ASN A 125 6.13 3.92 -13.57
C ASN A 125 7.52 3.58 -14.13
N ASP A 126 8.59 3.83 -13.38
CA ASP A 126 9.96 3.50 -13.79
C ASP A 126 10.18 1.97 -13.94
N HIS A 127 9.31 1.17 -13.32
CA HIS A 127 9.27 -0.31 -13.41
C HIS A 127 8.17 -0.85 -14.35
N ASN A 128 7.67 -0.03 -15.28
CA ASN A 128 6.59 -0.39 -16.22
C ASN A 128 5.31 -0.86 -15.53
N GLY A 129 5.00 -0.31 -14.37
CA GLY A 129 3.80 -0.60 -13.62
C GLY A 129 2.78 0.52 -13.66
N THR A 130 1.60 0.20 -13.17
CA THR A 130 0.50 1.15 -12.95
C THR A 130 -0.01 1.01 -11.53
N ILE A 131 -0.56 2.10 -11.00
CA ILE A 131 -1.20 2.12 -9.68
C ILE A 131 -2.61 2.69 -9.79
N ASP A 132 -3.57 2.01 -9.17
CA ASP A 132 -4.96 2.44 -9.11
C ASP A 132 -5.45 2.49 -7.66
N PHE A 133 -6.19 3.55 -7.34
CA PHE A 133 -6.90 3.72 -6.08
C PHE A 133 -8.36 3.35 -6.29
N ILE A 134 -8.84 2.35 -5.55
CA ILE A 134 -10.19 1.80 -5.72
C ILE A 134 -10.99 2.15 -4.47
N PRO A 135 -12.05 2.98 -4.57
CA PRO A 135 -12.94 3.25 -3.45
C PRO A 135 -13.64 1.97 -3.01
N ILE A 136 -13.61 1.72 -1.72
CA ILE A 136 -14.36 0.64 -1.09
C ILE A 136 -15.12 1.18 0.12
N GLU A 137 -16.15 0.47 0.54
CA GLU A 137 -16.83 0.75 1.80
C GLU A 137 -15.88 0.46 2.97
N ASP A 138 -15.79 1.37 3.94
CA ASP A 138 -15.01 1.22 5.17
C ASP A 138 -13.51 0.91 4.98
N GLY A 139 -12.83 1.64 4.10
CA GLY A 139 -11.40 1.51 3.96
C GLY A 139 -10.85 2.00 2.63
N ALA A 140 -9.65 1.53 2.31
CA ALA A 140 -8.96 1.84 1.07
C ALA A 140 -8.47 0.57 0.38
N LYS A 141 -8.50 0.56 -0.94
CA LYS A 141 -7.90 -0.48 -1.77
C LYS A 141 -6.99 0.14 -2.80
N ILE A 142 -5.76 -0.33 -2.87
CA ILE A 142 -4.77 0.08 -3.87
C ILE A 142 -4.36 -1.16 -4.65
N ASN A 143 -4.34 -1.03 -5.96
CA ASN A 143 -3.92 -2.07 -6.89
C ASN A 143 -2.71 -1.60 -7.69
N ILE A 144 -1.67 -2.42 -7.75
CA ILE A 144 -0.48 -2.18 -8.58
C ILE A 144 -0.30 -3.34 -9.53
N ILE A 145 -0.11 -3.03 -10.80
CA ILE A 145 0.15 -4.03 -11.85
C ILE A 145 1.50 -3.74 -12.46
N PHE A 146 2.39 -4.74 -12.48
CA PHE A 146 3.65 -4.72 -13.22
C PHE A 146 3.51 -5.64 -14.44
N ILE A 147 3.76 -5.11 -15.63
CA ILE A 147 3.74 -5.88 -16.88
C ILE A 147 5.09 -6.59 -17.05
N LYS A 148 5.07 -7.86 -17.45
CA LYS A 148 6.26 -8.68 -17.70
C LYS A 148 6.80 -8.51 -19.10
#